data_7ee24f4ba2847b6166ac43b355e640a0
#
_entry.id   7ee24f4ba2847b6166ac43b355e640a0
#
_cell.length_a   1.000
_cell.length_b   1.000
_cell.length_c   1.000
_cell.angle_alpha   90.00
_cell.angle_beta   90.00
_cell.angle_gamma   90.00
#
_symmetry.space_group_name_H-M   'P 1'
#
loop_
_entity.id
_entity.type
_entity.pdbx_description
1 polymer ?
#
loop_
_entity_poly.entity_id
_entity_poly.type
_entity_poly.pdbx_seq_one_letter_code
_entity_poly.pdbx_strand_id
1 'polypeptide(L)'
;MQSYDYAHRQGVKEITWDEFASLAARLAEQLEQAGVEVVVGIARAGLFPATAVACSLRRELYPVRVTRRVNDEVTFKQPVWRVPVTQDVAGKVVAVVDEIADTGETLAMVADAVRAQGAAHVVTACLVRHSWATRSAPLDACALVSDALIIFPWDRQVLIAGQWQPHPEIVAALKAQSGVRPLTTDRPL
;
A
#
# COMPACT_ATOMS: atom_id res chain seq x y z
N MET A 1 13.23 14.60 -11.29
CA MET A 1 12.03 13.81 -10.88
C MET A 1 12.56 12.53 -10.27
N GLN A 2 12.53 12.40 -8.96
CA GLN A 2 12.96 11.15 -8.31
C GLN A 2 11.81 10.13 -8.48
N SER A 3 12.00 9.20 -9.42
CA SER A 3 11.40 7.88 -9.33
C SER A 3 11.76 7.32 -7.95
N TYR A 4 10.91 6.48 -7.39
CA TYR A 4 11.18 5.75 -6.15
C TYR A 4 12.66 5.46 -5.98
N ASP A 5 13.22 5.87 -4.84
CA ASP A 5 14.65 5.68 -4.57
C ASP A 5 14.93 4.20 -4.25
N TYR A 6 14.94 3.39 -5.29
CA TYR A 6 15.23 1.96 -5.19
C TYR A 6 16.68 1.68 -4.77
N ALA A 7 17.58 2.66 -4.93
CA ALA A 7 18.99 2.51 -4.61
C ALA A 7 19.25 2.38 -3.08
N HIS A 8 18.37 2.93 -2.26
CA HIS A 8 18.48 2.89 -0.80
C HIS A 8 17.70 1.74 -0.14
N ARG A 9 17.06 0.85 -0.93
CA ARG A 9 16.37 -0.33 -0.41
C ARG A 9 17.38 -1.40 0.01
N GLN A 10 17.19 -1.99 1.17
CA GLN A 10 18.08 -3.02 1.72
C GLN A 10 17.62 -4.42 1.29
N GLY A 11 18.03 -4.84 0.11
CA GLY A 11 17.67 -6.15 -0.44
C GLY A 11 16.28 -6.18 -1.09
N VAL A 12 15.81 -7.38 -1.38
CA VAL A 12 14.53 -7.65 -2.05
C VAL A 12 13.73 -8.64 -1.24
N LYS A 13 12.45 -8.35 -1.05
CA LYS A 13 11.49 -9.27 -0.45
C LYS A 13 10.32 -9.48 -1.39
N GLU A 14 10.19 -10.71 -1.90
CA GLU A 14 9.00 -11.13 -2.63
C GLU A 14 7.92 -11.59 -1.66
N ILE A 15 6.70 -11.12 -1.86
CA ILE A 15 5.52 -11.57 -1.14
C ILE A 15 4.75 -12.52 -2.04
N THR A 16 4.50 -13.74 -1.59
CA THR A 16 3.64 -14.70 -2.28
C THR A 16 2.17 -14.44 -1.98
N TRP A 17 1.24 -15.07 -2.74
CA TRP A 17 -0.19 -14.99 -2.43
C TRP A 17 -0.52 -15.55 -1.04
N ASP A 18 0.15 -16.61 -0.60
CA ASP A 18 -0.05 -17.20 0.74
C ASP A 18 0.46 -16.26 1.85
N GLU A 19 1.62 -15.62 1.62
CA GLU A 19 2.14 -14.62 2.53
C GLU A 19 1.24 -13.38 2.57
N PHE A 20 0.73 -12.93 1.41
CA PHE A 20 -0.27 -11.86 1.35
C PHE A 20 -1.51 -12.19 2.16
N ALA A 21 -2.06 -13.40 2.02
CA ALA A 21 -3.24 -13.83 2.78
C ALA A 21 -2.97 -13.78 4.30
N SER A 22 -1.79 -14.24 4.73
CA SER A 22 -1.38 -14.21 6.14
C SER A 22 -1.21 -12.77 6.67
N LEU A 23 -0.63 -11.87 5.86
CA LEU A 23 -0.47 -10.46 6.21
C LEU A 23 -1.82 -9.74 6.26
N ALA A 24 -2.72 -10.02 5.31
CA ALA A 24 -4.05 -9.44 5.28
C ALA A 24 -4.90 -9.87 6.49
N ALA A 25 -4.80 -11.15 6.91
CA ALA A 25 -5.46 -11.64 8.12
C ALA A 25 -4.96 -10.89 9.37
N ARG A 26 -3.64 -10.72 9.48
CA ARG A 26 -3.01 -9.98 10.59
C ARG A 26 -3.45 -8.51 10.63
N LEU A 27 -3.60 -7.89 9.46
CA LEU A 27 -4.10 -6.52 9.35
C LEU A 27 -5.57 -6.44 9.76
N ALA A 28 -6.39 -7.42 9.34
CA ALA A 28 -7.80 -7.50 9.71
C ALA A 28 -7.98 -7.62 11.24
N GLU A 29 -7.18 -8.44 11.92
CA GLU A 29 -7.20 -8.58 13.38
C GLU A 29 -6.92 -7.25 14.10
N GLN A 30 -5.93 -6.47 13.61
CA GLN A 30 -5.61 -5.15 14.17
C GLN A 30 -6.78 -4.17 13.97
N LEU A 31 -7.41 -4.18 12.81
CA LEU A 31 -8.51 -3.28 12.47
C LEU A 31 -9.82 -3.67 13.17
N GLU A 32 -10.05 -4.96 13.45
CA GLU A 32 -11.14 -5.41 14.29
C GLU A 32 -10.99 -4.89 15.71
N GLN A 33 -9.79 -5.00 16.29
CA GLN A 33 -9.48 -4.48 17.64
C GLN A 33 -9.68 -2.96 17.72
N ALA A 34 -9.45 -2.25 16.63
CA ALA A 34 -9.70 -0.80 16.52
C ALA A 34 -11.18 -0.45 16.32
N GLY A 35 -12.08 -1.44 16.23
CA GLY A 35 -13.53 -1.24 16.07
C GLY A 35 -13.93 -0.67 14.71
N VAL A 36 -13.19 -0.99 13.64
CA VAL A 36 -13.44 -0.48 12.29
C VAL A 36 -14.81 -0.95 11.78
N GLU A 37 -15.61 0.01 11.29
CA GLU A 37 -16.94 -0.19 10.74
C GLU A 37 -16.96 -0.10 9.21
N VAL A 38 -16.03 0.66 8.61
CA VAL A 38 -15.95 0.92 7.16
C VAL A 38 -14.49 0.90 6.74
N VAL A 39 -14.22 0.36 5.56
CA VAL A 39 -12.89 0.35 4.94
C VAL A 39 -12.88 1.28 3.73
N VAL A 40 -11.91 2.17 3.66
CA VAL A 40 -11.59 3.01 2.50
C VAL A 40 -10.28 2.50 1.90
N GLY A 41 -10.34 1.95 0.69
CA GLY A 41 -9.18 1.40 0.00
C GLY A 41 -8.58 2.39 -1.00
N ILE A 42 -7.28 2.59 -0.98
CA ILE A 42 -6.58 3.48 -1.91
C ILE A 42 -6.26 2.72 -3.20
N ALA A 43 -6.93 3.09 -4.29
CA ALA A 43 -6.70 2.46 -5.58
C ALA A 43 -5.37 2.96 -6.20
N ARG A 44 -4.62 2.05 -6.85
CA ARG A 44 -5.00 0.70 -7.33
C ARG A 44 -4.63 -0.42 -6.36
N ALA A 45 -3.35 -0.53 -6.00
CA ALA A 45 -2.82 -1.70 -5.31
C ALA A 45 -3.30 -1.83 -3.86
N GLY A 46 -3.57 -0.71 -3.17
CA GLY A 46 -4.19 -0.74 -1.84
C GLY A 46 -5.58 -1.38 -1.79
N LEU A 47 -6.25 -1.56 -2.95
CA LEU A 47 -7.51 -2.31 -3.00
C LEU A 47 -7.34 -3.80 -2.70
N PHE A 48 -6.18 -4.40 -2.95
CA PHE A 48 -5.93 -5.81 -2.58
C PHE A 48 -6.06 -6.03 -1.07
N PRO A 49 -5.25 -5.37 -0.22
CA PRO A 49 -5.41 -5.52 1.23
C PRO A 49 -6.74 -4.98 1.74
N ALA A 50 -7.24 -3.85 1.20
CA ALA A 50 -8.52 -3.29 1.63
C ALA A 50 -9.68 -4.25 1.39
N THR A 51 -9.74 -4.91 0.22
CA THR A 51 -10.76 -5.90 -0.10
C THR A 51 -10.65 -7.13 0.80
N ALA A 52 -9.41 -7.65 0.99
CA ALA A 52 -9.19 -8.81 1.84
C ALA A 52 -9.66 -8.54 3.29
N VAL A 53 -9.28 -7.37 3.85
CA VAL A 53 -9.70 -6.93 5.18
C VAL A 53 -11.22 -6.75 5.26
N ALA A 54 -11.82 -6.02 4.32
CA ALA A 54 -13.26 -5.76 4.32
C ALA A 54 -14.08 -7.05 4.26
N CYS A 55 -13.67 -8.01 3.42
CA CYS A 55 -14.29 -9.34 3.36
C CYS A 55 -14.15 -10.11 4.68
N SER A 56 -12.95 -10.11 5.28
CA SER A 56 -12.68 -10.81 6.54
C SER A 56 -13.52 -10.24 7.69
N LEU A 57 -13.65 -8.92 7.77
CA LEU A 57 -14.42 -8.22 8.80
C LEU A 57 -15.92 -8.09 8.46
N ARG A 58 -16.33 -8.45 7.23
CA ARG A 58 -17.69 -8.25 6.71
C ARG A 58 -18.13 -6.78 6.81
N ARG A 59 -17.25 -5.87 6.38
CA ARG A 59 -17.46 -4.42 6.38
C ARG A 59 -17.60 -3.90 4.95
N GLU A 60 -18.29 -2.75 4.83
CA GLU A 60 -18.38 -2.04 3.56
C GLU A 60 -17.00 -1.52 3.13
N LEU A 61 -16.75 -1.58 1.82
CA LEU A 61 -15.53 -1.08 1.18
C LEU A 61 -15.86 0.03 0.19
N TYR A 62 -15.23 1.17 0.36
CA TYR A 62 -15.30 2.27 -0.60
C TYR A 62 -13.92 2.55 -1.19
N PRO A 63 -13.79 2.49 -2.53
CA PRO A 63 -12.53 2.84 -3.17
C PRO A 63 -12.35 4.35 -3.26
N VAL A 64 -11.13 4.81 -3.06
CA VAL A 64 -10.71 6.16 -3.40
C VAL A 64 -9.53 6.10 -4.36
N ARG A 65 -9.31 7.15 -5.14
CA ARG A 65 -8.13 7.22 -5.99
C ARG A 65 -7.47 8.59 -5.94
N VAL A 66 -6.26 8.58 -5.46
CA VAL A 66 -5.34 9.72 -5.47
C VAL A 66 -4.11 9.30 -6.26
N THR A 67 -3.66 10.08 -7.22
CA THR A 67 -2.52 9.69 -8.05
C THR A 67 -1.80 10.90 -8.63
N ARG A 68 -0.49 10.75 -8.84
CA ARG A 68 0.32 11.65 -9.66
C ARG A 68 0.49 11.13 -11.09
N ARG A 69 -0.03 9.94 -11.40
CA ARG A 69 0.20 9.24 -12.67
C ARG A 69 -1.05 9.25 -13.56
N VAL A 70 -0.81 9.35 -14.86
CA VAL A 70 -1.79 9.07 -15.92
C VAL A 70 -1.16 8.02 -16.82
N ASN A 71 -1.86 6.90 -17.07
CA ASN A 71 -1.34 5.76 -17.84
C ASN A 71 0.05 5.29 -17.35
N ASP A 72 0.20 5.22 -16.02
CA ASP A 72 1.45 4.87 -15.30
C ASP A 72 2.61 5.84 -15.44
N GLU A 73 2.47 6.94 -16.17
CA GLU A 73 3.45 8.01 -16.26
C GLU A 73 3.18 9.12 -15.24
N VAL A 74 4.22 9.59 -14.54
CA VAL A 74 4.13 10.69 -13.58
C VAL A 74 3.84 12.01 -14.31
N THR A 75 2.59 12.46 -14.24
CA THR A 75 2.09 13.64 -14.96
C THR A 75 1.93 14.85 -14.04
N PHE A 76 1.58 14.64 -12.76
CA PHE A 76 1.29 15.72 -11.83
C PHE A 76 2.42 15.89 -10.81
N LYS A 77 2.74 17.15 -10.46
CA LYS A 77 3.72 17.46 -9.40
C LYS A 77 3.22 17.04 -8.03
N GLN A 78 1.91 17.18 -7.78
CA GLN A 78 1.24 16.77 -6.55
C GLN A 78 0.14 15.76 -6.87
N PRO A 79 -0.24 14.90 -5.91
CA PRO A 79 -1.34 13.98 -6.10
C PRO A 79 -2.65 14.70 -6.39
N VAL A 80 -3.44 14.17 -7.33
CA VAL A 80 -4.77 14.66 -7.66
C VAL A 80 -5.81 13.59 -7.37
N TRP A 81 -6.97 14.04 -6.90
CA TRP A 81 -8.11 13.16 -6.69
C TRP A 81 -8.75 12.75 -8.01
N ARG A 82 -9.00 11.45 -8.18
CA ARG A 82 -9.75 10.87 -9.30
C ARG A 82 -11.05 10.24 -8.84
N VAL A 83 -11.05 9.66 -7.64
CA VAL A 83 -12.25 9.15 -6.97
C VAL A 83 -12.21 9.71 -5.55
N PRO A 84 -13.10 10.62 -5.20
CA PRO A 84 -13.14 11.24 -3.88
C PRO A 84 -13.69 10.29 -2.82
N VAL A 85 -13.56 10.68 -1.55
CA VAL A 85 -14.17 9.99 -0.42
C VAL A 85 -15.69 10.15 -0.47
N THR A 86 -16.43 9.06 -0.23
CA THR A 86 -17.89 9.05 -0.11
C THR A 86 -18.36 9.68 1.21
N GLN A 87 -19.61 10.16 1.26
CA GLN A 87 -20.25 10.63 2.49
C GLN A 87 -20.64 9.47 3.44
N ASP A 88 -20.66 8.23 2.96
CA ASP A 88 -21.02 7.04 3.76
C ASP A 88 -20.04 6.76 4.91
N VAL A 89 -18.91 7.47 4.95
CA VAL A 89 -17.95 7.42 6.07
C VAL A 89 -18.36 8.27 7.26
N ALA A 90 -19.35 9.16 7.13
CA ALA A 90 -19.75 10.08 8.18
C ALA A 90 -20.25 9.33 9.43
N GLY A 91 -19.76 9.75 10.61
CA GLY A 91 -20.10 9.16 11.90
C GLY A 91 -19.53 7.75 12.15
N LYS A 92 -18.67 7.23 11.29
CA LYS A 92 -18.11 5.88 11.35
C LYS A 92 -16.67 5.85 11.84
N VAL A 93 -16.24 4.70 12.38
CA VAL A 93 -14.83 4.34 12.56
C VAL A 93 -14.33 3.78 11.24
N VAL A 94 -13.45 4.51 10.57
CA VAL A 94 -13.03 4.23 9.19
C VAL A 94 -11.57 3.82 9.13
N ALA A 95 -11.27 2.66 8.54
CA ALA A 95 -9.90 2.31 8.16
C ALA A 95 -9.58 2.87 6.78
N VAL A 96 -8.49 3.62 6.65
CA VAL A 96 -7.87 3.98 5.38
C VAL A 96 -6.73 3.01 5.11
N VAL A 97 -6.83 2.23 4.03
CA VAL A 97 -5.93 1.10 3.76
C VAL A 97 -5.19 1.30 2.45
N ASP A 98 -3.86 1.12 2.50
CA ASP A 98 -2.99 1.08 1.33
C ASP A 98 -2.13 -0.20 1.33
N GLU A 99 -1.46 -0.54 0.23
CA GLU A 99 -0.57 -1.70 0.17
C GLU A 99 0.77 -1.44 0.84
N ILE A 100 1.31 -0.22 0.69
CA ILE A 100 2.61 0.14 1.23
C ILE A 100 2.66 1.60 1.69
N ALA A 101 3.23 1.83 2.85
CA ALA A 101 3.55 3.18 3.31
C ALA A 101 5.05 3.43 3.14
N ASP A 102 5.40 4.24 2.14
CA ASP A 102 6.76 4.69 1.87
C ASP A 102 7.10 5.93 2.72
N THR A 103 6.35 7.02 2.54
CA THR A 103 6.42 8.22 3.40
C THR A 103 5.19 8.38 4.28
N GLY A 104 4.10 7.70 3.97
CA GLY A 104 2.81 7.85 4.61
C GLY A 104 1.97 9.05 4.14
N GLU A 105 2.50 9.88 3.23
CA GLU A 105 1.82 11.11 2.76
C GLU A 105 0.46 10.82 2.09
N THR A 106 0.37 9.77 1.28
CA THR A 106 -0.88 9.39 0.61
C THR A 106 -1.94 8.97 1.63
N LEU A 107 -1.56 8.13 2.60
CA LEU A 107 -2.43 7.71 3.69
C LEU A 107 -2.92 8.91 4.51
N ALA A 108 -2.01 9.83 4.88
CA ALA A 108 -2.36 11.05 5.61
C ALA A 108 -3.35 11.92 4.84
N MET A 109 -3.09 12.16 3.54
CA MET A 109 -3.99 12.95 2.68
C MET A 109 -5.39 12.34 2.61
N VAL A 110 -5.50 11.02 2.44
CA VAL A 110 -6.79 10.34 2.38
C VAL A 110 -7.47 10.34 3.75
N ALA A 111 -6.72 10.12 4.84
CA ALA A 111 -7.25 10.18 6.20
C ALA A 111 -7.82 11.56 6.53
N ASP A 112 -7.16 12.65 6.12
CA ASP A 112 -7.65 14.01 6.30
C ASP A 112 -8.94 14.24 5.51
N ALA A 113 -9.04 13.73 4.29
CA ALA A 113 -10.26 13.81 3.50
C ALA A 113 -11.41 13.01 4.13
N VAL A 114 -11.13 11.84 4.70
CA VAL A 114 -12.12 11.02 5.44
C VAL A 114 -12.59 11.75 6.68
N ARG A 115 -11.69 12.39 7.45
CA ARG A 115 -12.07 13.25 8.60
C ARG A 115 -12.93 14.43 8.17
N ALA A 116 -12.58 15.06 7.06
CA ALA A 116 -13.35 16.18 6.51
C ALA A 116 -14.76 15.78 6.06
N GLN A 117 -15.01 14.52 5.72
CA GLN A 117 -16.33 13.96 5.44
C GLN A 117 -17.11 13.58 6.71
N GLY A 118 -16.56 13.85 7.90
CA GLY A 118 -17.27 13.65 9.16
C GLY A 118 -17.13 12.26 9.77
N ALA A 119 -16.12 11.48 9.44
CA ALA A 119 -15.83 10.23 10.13
C ALA A 119 -15.63 10.46 11.64
N ALA A 120 -16.19 9.57 12.48
CA ALA A 120 -16.04 9.66 13.93
C ALA A 120 -14.61 9.38 14.39
N HIS A 121 -13.94 8.43 13.73
CA HIS A 121 -12.54 8.11 13.95
C HIS A 121 -11.92 7.57 12.66
N VAL A 122 -10.62 7.84 12.46
CA VAL A 122 -9.89 7.35 11.28
C VAL A 122 -8.66 6.58 11.74
N VAL A 123 -8.55 5.35 11.27
CA VAL A 123 -7.43 4.43 11.50
C VAL A 123 -6.66 4.30 10.18
N THR A 124 -5.39 4.66 10.18
CA THR A 124 -4.52 4.50 9.00
C THR A 124 -3.84 3.13 9.04
N ALA A 125 -3.87 2.43 7.90
CA ALA A 125 -3.37 1.06 7.85
C ALA A 125 -2.67 0.75 6.54
N CYS A 126 -1.64 -0.11 6.56
CA CYS A 126 -1.05 -0.66 5.35
C CYS A 126 -0.57 -2.10 5.55
N LEU A 127 -0.40 -2.81 4.43
CA LEU A 127 0.14 -4.16 4.47
C LEU A 127 1.63 -4.14 4.84
N VAL A 128 2.40 -3.25 4.21
CA VAL A 128 3.83 -3.08 4.47
C VAL A 128 4.16 -1.63 4.80
N ARG A 129 4.99 -1.43 5.79
CA ARG A 129 5.54 -0.12 6.16
C ARG A 129 7.06 -0.15 6.08
N HIS A 130 7.67 0.90 5.51
CA HIS A 130 9.09 1.16 5.68
C HIS A 130 9.36 1.83 7.03
N SER A 131 10.53 1.59 7.62
CA SER A 131 10.86 2.07 8.97
C SER A 131 10.87 3.60 9.09
N TRP A 132 11.10 4.31 7.98
CA TRP A 132 11.08 5.78 7.93
C TRP A 132 9.69 6.38 7.67
N ALA A 133 8.68 5.59 7.30
CA ALA A 133 7.34 6.07 6.94
C ALA A 133 6.64 6.85 8.06
N THR A 134 6.96 6.54 9.30
CA THR A 134 6.35 7.18 10.49
C THR A 134 6.85 8.58 10.77
N ARG A 135 7.84 9.08 10.02
CA ARG A 135 8.37 10.45 10.23
C ARG A 135 7.42 11.52 9.75
N SER A 136 6.58 11.23 8.76
CA SER A 136 5.69 12.22 8.12
C SER A 136 4.24 12.10 8.57
N ALA A 137 3.78 10.91 8.95
CA ALA A 137 2.42 10.69 9.42
C ALA A 137 2.35 9.47 10.35
N PRO A 138 1.54 9.52 11.43
CA PRO A 138 1.30 8.35 12.24
C PRO A 138 0.59 7.29 11.41
N LEU A 139 1.00 6.03 11.60
CA LEU A 139 0.37 4.85 11.04
C LEU A 139 -0.10 3.98 12.19
N ASP A 140 -1.41 3.71 12.24
CA ASP A 140 -2.04 3.06 13.38
C ASP A 140 -1.88 1.53 13.32
N ALA A 141 -1.92 0.95 12.11
CA ALA A 141 -1.82 -0.48 11.90
C ALA A 141 -0.93 -0.85 10.71
N CYS A 142 -0.11 -1.89 10.85
CA CYS A 142 0.61 -2.49 9.73
C CYS A 142 0.89 -3.97 9.97
N ALA A 143 0.86 -4.76 8.90
CA ALA A 143 1.10 -6.20 8.99
C ALA A 143 2.59 -6.57 8.96
N LEU A 144 3.42 -5.77 8.27
CA LEU A 144 4.85 -6.02 8.10
C LEU A 144 5.64 -4.71 8.09
N VAL A 145 6.78 -4.70 8.79
CA VAL A 145 7.79 -3.62 8.66
C VAL A 145 8.97 -4.18 7.89
N SER A 146 9.35 -3.53 6.79
CA SER A 146 10.48 -3.97 5.97
C SER A 146 11.06 -2.81 5.16
N ASP A 147 12.39 -2.70 5.13
CA ASP A 147 13.12 -1.70 4.34
C ASP A 147 13.63 -2.27 3.00
N ALA A 148 13.26 -3.52 2.70
CA ALA A 148 13.56 -4.14 1.42
C ALA A 148 12.73 -3.56 0.28
N LEU A 149 13.17 -3.75 -0.96
CA LEU A 149 12.29 -3.62 -2.12
C LEU A 149 11.22 -4.72 -2.05
N ILE A 150 9.98 -4.31 -1.89
CA ILE A 150 8.86 -5.25 -1.84
C ILE A 150 8.37 -5.53 -3.25
N ILE A 151 8.27 -6.82 -3.59
CA ILE A 151 7.63 -7.30 -4.82
C ILE A 151 6.34 -8.01 -4.43
N PHE A 152 5.23 -7.34 -4.66
CA PHE A 152 3.92 -7.94 -4.41
C PHE A 152 3.54 -8.97 -5.49
N PRO A 153 2.68 -9.95 -5.19
CA PRO A 153 2.33 -11.00 -6.14
C PRO A 153 1.66 -10.48 -7.42
N TRP A 154 0.95 -9.34 -7.36
CA TRP A 154 0.33 -8.68 -8.53
C TRP A 154 1.29 -7.81 -9.34
N ASP A 155 2.50 -7.51 -8.82
CA ASP A 155 3.50 -6.69 -9.51
C ASP A 155 4.63 -7.50 -10.17
N ARG A 156 4.61 -8.83 -10.04
CA ARG A 156 5.68 -9.67 -10.60
C ARG A 156 5.77 -9.59 -12.12
N GLN A 157 4.61 -9.53 -12.76
CA GLN A 157 4.50 -9.51 -14.23
C GLN A 157 3.43 -8.54 -14.68
N VAL A 158 3.62 -8.00 -15.88
CA VAL A 158 2.65 -7.16 -16.59
C VAL A 158 2.39 -7.72 -17.98
N LEU A 159 1.19 -7.50 -18.50
CA LEU A 159 0.81 -7.89 -19.85
C LEU A 159 1.08 -6.70 -20.79
N ILE A 160 2.11 -6.80 -21.62
CA ILE A 160 2.47 -5.78 -22.62
C ILE A 160 2.36 -6.39 -24.01
N ALA A 161 1.58 -5.78 -24.89
CA ALA A 161 1.35 -6.25 -26.25
C ALA A 161 0.98 -7.74 -26.33
N GLY A 162 0.16 -8.22 -25.41
CA GLY A 162 -0.29 -9.62 -25.36
C GLY A 162 0.70 -10.61 -24.78
N GLN A 163 1.84 -10.17 -24.28
CA GLN A 163 2.86 -11.02 -23.67
C GLN A 163 3.09 -10.67 -22.20
N TRP A 164 3.14 -11.72 -21.36
CA TRP A 164 3.55 -11.57 -19.96
C TRP A 164 5.04 -11.30 -19.86
N GLN A 165 5.41 -10.21 -19.20
CA GLN A 165 6.79 -9.79 -19.01
C GLN A 165 7.01 -9.41 -17.54
N PRO A 166 8.23 -9.53 -17.01
CA PRO A 166 8.58 -8.97 -15.72
C PRO A 166 8.24 -7.48 -15.67
N HIS A 167 7.72 -7.01 -14.52
CA HIS A 167 7.35 -5.61 -14.35
C HIS A 167 8.56 -4.68 -14.59
N PRO A 168 8.50 -3.70 -15.52
CA PRO A 168 9.65 -2.88 -15.91
C PRO A 168 10.27 -2.10 -14.74
N GLU A 169 9.45 -1.57 -13.84
CA GLU A 169 9.94 -0.84 -12.65
C GLU A 169 10.70 -1.77 -11.71
N ILE A 170 10.24 -3.03 -11.53
CA ILE A 170 10.96 -4.04 -10.73
C ILE A 170 12.30 -4.38 -11.38
N VAL A 171 12.33 -4.60 -12.70
CA VAL A 171 13.58 -4.87 -13.42
C VAL A 171 14.56 -3.70 -13.26
N ALA A 172 14.08 -2.47 -13.37
CA ALA A 172 14.90 -1.28 -13.16
C ALA A 172 15.43 -1.18 -11.72
N ALA A 173 14.56 -1.47 -10.74
CA ALA A 173 14.92 -1.48 -9.32
C ALA A 173 15.99 -2.54 -8.99
N LEU A 174 15.82 -3.77 -9.48
CA LEU A 174 16.79 -4.84 -9.30
C LEU A 174 18.14 -4.51 -9.93
N LYS A 175 18.16 -3.88 -11.10
CA LYS A 175 19.39 -3.39 -11.74
C LYS A 175 20.06 -2.30 -10.90
N ALA A 176 19.32 -1.38 -10.33
CA ALA A 176 19.86 -0.35 -9.47
C ALA A 176 20.51 -0.92 -8.20
N GLN A 177 19.93 -1.98 -7.63
CA GLN A 177 20.47 -2.69 -6.46
C GLN A 177 21.66 -3.61 -6.80
N SER A 178 21.74 -4.17 -8.00
CA SER A 178 22.84 -5.08 -8.39
C SER A 178 24.21 -4.37 -8.48
N GLY A 179 24.24 -3.04 -8.49
CA GLY A 179 25.44 -2.23 -8.28
C GLY A 179 25.89 -2.15 -6.80
N VAL A 180 25.03 -2.59 -5.87
CA VAL A 180 25.34 -2.69 -4.45
C VAL A 180 25.48 -4.18 -4.12
N ARG A 181 26.62 -4.62 -3.58
CA ARG A 181 26.95 -6.03 -3.27
C ARG A 181 25.78 -6.68 -2.52
N PRO A 182 25.24 -7.85 -2.98
CA PRO A 182 24.19 -8.54 -2.27
C PRO A 182 24.71 -9.07 -0.93
N LEU A 183 23.98 -8.78 0.14
CA LEU A 183 24.12 -9.50 1.38
C LEU A 183 23.63 -10.93 1.16
N THR A 184 24.42 -11.90 1.56
CA THR A 184 24.21 -13.34 1.42
C THR A 184 22.82 -13.74 1.88
N THR A 185 22.10 -14.39 0.98
CA THR A 185 20.86 -15.09 1.29
C THR A 185 21.14 -16.31 2.14
N ASP A 186 20.65 -16.35 3.37
CA ASP A 186 20.50 -17.60 4.10
C ASP A 186 19.46 -18.47 3.41
N ARG A 187 19.85 -19.70 3.12
CA ARG A 187 19.02 -20.73 2.51
C ARG A 187 17.92 -21.17 3.45
N PRO A 188 16.71 -21.43 2.97
CA PRO A 188 15.78 -22.27 3.70
C PRO A 188 16.15 -23.76 3.47
N LEU A 189 16.04 -24.51 4.52
CA LEU A 189 15.88 -25.97 4.48
C LEU A 189 14.46 -26.31 4.04
#